data_3cc5bba156d4da0609af10fa5ede3b2b
#
_entry.id   3cc5bba156d4da0609af10fa5ede3b2b
#
_cell.length_a   1.000
_cell.length_b   1.000
_cell.length_c   1.000
_cell.angle_alpha   90.00
_cell.angle_beta   90.00
_cell.angle_gamma   90.00
#
_symmetry.space_group_name_H-M   'P 1'
#
loop_
_entity.id
_entity.type
_entity.pdbx_description
1 polymer ?
#
loop_
_entity_poly.entity_id
_entity_poly.type
_entity_poly.pdbx_seq_one_letter_code
_entity_poly.pdbx_strand_id
1 'polypeptide(L)'
;MRYVSLDLETSGPNPHRHQVLELAAVIEDSRHPRPLAELPAFRRVVRHPEYVGTAGALALNARLLVELAEKTPNPELCTSDDLLLQFREFLLAHGFRPNAKDCVAVTMAGKNIASYDLGFLKELPGWATLVRADPAMLDPAAFYLNWHKDSRLPSMSICKARARFDDHTVAHEALADALDVIRLLRPFYELPVYKQANEASTDV
;
A
#
# COMPACT_ATOMS: atom_id res chain seq x y z
N MET A 1 15.63 6.61 -1.36
CA MET A 1 14.86 5.64 -2.19
C MET A 1 13.42 6.09 -2.22
N ARG A 2 12.80 6.12 -3.41
CA ARG A 2 11.36 6.34 -3.53
C ARG A 2 10.64 5.01 -3.54
N TYR A 3 9.53 4.93 -2.82
CA TYR A 3 8.66 3.77 -2.79
C TYR A 3 7.20 4.19 -2.67
N VAL A 4 6.30 3.28 -2.93
CA VAL A 4 4.86 3.46 -2.78
C VAL A 4 4.37 2.51 -1.70
N SER A 5 3.91 3.06 -0.59
CA SER A 5 3.17 2.30 0.41
C SER A 5 1.76 2.07 -0.10
N LEU A 6 1.33 0.83 -0.17
CA LEU A 6 0.05 0.43 -0.74
C LEU A 6 -0.64 -0.55 0.20
N ASP A 7 -1.95 -0.42 0.29
CA ASP A 7 -2.84 -1.33 0.97
C ASP A 7 -4.15 -1.51 0.20
N LEU A 8 -4.76 -2.69 0.29
CA LEU A 8 -6.01 -3.04 -0.35
C LEU A 8 -7.04 -3.47 0.67
N GLU A 9 -8.26 -2.94 0.55
CA GLU A 9 -9.43 -3.59 1.13
C GLU A 9 -10.07 -4.52 0.11
N THR A 10 -10.39 -5.74 0.54
CA THR A 10 -10.89 -6.78 -0.34
C THR A 10 -12.15 -7.46 0.20
N SER A 11 -12.96 -8.02 -0.68
CA SER A 11 -14.17 -8.74 -0.30
C SER A 11 -13.93 -10.15 0.28
N GLY A 12 -12.65 -10.59 0.36
CA GLY A 12 -12.25 -11.87 0.94
C GLY A 12 -10.82 -12.25 0.55
N PRO A 13 -10.29 -13.37 1.03
CA PRO A 13 -8.83 -13.66 0.99
C PRO A 13 -8.33 -14.28 -0.33
N ASN A 14 -9.18 -14.62 -1.28
CA ASN A 14 -8.76 -15.33 -2.50
C ASN A 14 -8.84 -14.40 -3.73
N PRO A 15 -7.72 -13.98 -4.34
CA PRO A 15 -7.70 -13.03 -5.45
C PRO A 15 -8.41 -13.53 -6.72
N HIS A 16 -8.54 -14.84 -6.94
CA HIS A 16 -9.24 -15.41 -8.08
C HIS A 16 -10.77 -15.45 -7.90
N ARG A 17 -11.29 -15.13 -6.71
CA ARG A 17 -12.71 -15.25 -6.37
C ARG A 17 -13.29 -13.99 -5.75
N HIS A 18 -12.44 -13.20 -5.13
CA HIS A 18 -12.84 -12.01 -4.39
C HIS A 18 -12.30 -10.77 -5.09
N GLN A 19 -12.82 -9.64 -4.70
CA GLN A 19 -12.65 -8.38 -5.41
C GLN A 19 -11.88 -7.37 -4.57
N VAL A 20 -11.14 -6.48 -5.22
CA VAL A 20 -10.61 -5.26 -4.61
C VAL A 20 -11.79 -4.31 -4.41
N LEU A 21 -12.00 -3.86 -3.18
CA LEU A 21 -13.01 -2.87 -2.79
C LEU A 21 -12.42 -1.47 -2.70
N GLU A 22 -11.18 -1.36 -2.23
CA GLU A 22 -10.45 -0.10 -2.11
C GLU A 22 -8.97 -0.33 -2.41
N LEU A 23 -8.36 0.61 -3.10
CA LEU A 23 -6.90 0.72 -3.21
C LEU A 23 -6.49 2.08 -2.68
N ALA A 24 -5.58 2.08 -1.72
CA ALA A 24 -4.89 3.28 -1.30
C ALA A 24 -3.39 3.13 -1.47
N ALA A 25 -2.74 4.23 -1.86
CA ALA A 25 -1.32 4.28 -2.06
C ALA A 25 -0.76 5.64 -1.66
N VAL A 26 0.41 5.66 -1.03
CA VAL A 26 1.10 6.88 -0.59
C VAL A 26 2.54 6.82 -1.07
N ILE A 27 2.99 7.90 -1.72
CA ILE A 27 4.37 8.00 -2.20
C ILE A 27 5.26 8.58 -1.11
N GLU A 28 6.34 7.86 -0.78
CA GLU A 28 7.38 8.32 0.14
C GLU A 28 8.74 8.38 -0.55
N ASP A 29 9.56 9.38 -0.19
CA ASP A 29 10.98 9.44 -0.55
C ASP A 29 11.83 9.48 0.72
N SER A 30 12.49 8.38 1.04
CA SER A 30 13.34 8.26 2.23
C SER A 30 14.53 9.22 2.26
N ARG A 31 14.86 9.87 1.13
CA ARG A 31 15.92 10.90 1.06
C ARG A 31 15.39 12.28 1.41
N HIS A 32 14.10 12.52 1.22
CA HIS A 32 13.44 13.80 1.43
C HIS A 32 12.09 13.59 2.14
N PRO A 33 12.10 13.05 3.37
CA PRO A 33 10.87 12.78 4.11
C PRO A 33 10.13 14.09 4.38
N ARG A 34 8.81 14.06 4.18
CA ARG A 34 7.91 15.18 4.44
C ARG A 34 6.92 14.80 5.54
N PRO A 35 6.23 15.77 6.16
CA PRO A 35 5.09 15.47 7.02
C PRO A 35 4.11 14.52 6.33
N LEU A 36 3.57 13.55 7.08
CA LEU A 36 2.69 12.52 6.50
C LEU A 36 1.47 13.12 5.77
N ALA A 37 0.92 14.22 6.30
CA ALA A 37 -0.22 14.91 5.70
C ALA A 37 0.11 15.59 4.35
N GLU A 38 1.38 15.74 4.02
CA GLU A 38 1.85 16.37 2.77
C GLU A 38 2.30 15.34 1.72
N LEU A 39 2.26 14.05 2.06
CA LEU A 39 2.64 13.01 1.13
C LEU A 39 1.59 12.86 0.04
N PRO A 40 2.01 12.67 -1.23
CA PRO A 40 1.07 12.37 -2.29
C PRO A 40 0.33 11.06 -1.99
N ALA A 41 -0.98 11.15 -1.91
CA ALA A 41 -1.85 10.03 -1.62
C ALA A 41 -2.83 9.79 -2.78
N PHE A 42 -3.13 8.54 -3.02
CA PHE A 42 -4.10 8.05 -3.98
C PHE A 42 -5.08 7.15 -3.23
N ARG A 43 -6.36 7.33 -3.47
CA ARG A 43 -7.43 6.46 -2.95
C ARG A 43 -8.47 6.25 -4.03
N ARG A 44 -8.88 5.01 -4.24
CA ARG A 44 -10.03 4.67 -5.08
C ARG A 44 -10.84 3.57 -4.45
N VAL A 45 -12.15 3.76 -4.45
CA VAL A 45 -13.14 2.76 -4.08
C VAL A 45 -13.70 2.14 -5.37
N VAL A 46 -13.67 0.83 -5.46
CA VAL A 46 -13.90 0.10 -6.72
C VAL A 46 -15.32 -0.41 -6.79
N ARG A 47 -16.03 0.05 -7.82
CA ARG A 47 -17.40 -0.39 -8.11
C ARG A 47 -17.38 -1.65 -8.96
N HIS A 48 -18.16 -2.64 -8.53
CA HIS A 48 -18.39 -3.89 -9.26
C HIS A 48 -19.90 -4.04 -9.60
N PRO A 49 -20.27 -4.78 -10.66
CA PRO A 49 -21.65 -5.09 -10.99
C PRO A 49 -22.36 -5.87 -9.87
N GLU A 50 -21.63 -6.78 -9.22
CA GLU A 50 -22.05 -7.53 -8.03
C GLU A 50 -20.86 -7.72 -7.09
N TYR A 51 -21.13 -7.94 -5.82
CA TYR A 51 -20.08 -8.12 -4.82
C TYR A 51 -20.08 -9.56 -4.32
N VAL A 52 -18.98 -10.28 -4.60
CA VAL A 52 -18.73 -11.65 -4.15
C VAL A 52 -17.69 -11.62 -3.06
N GLY A 53 -18.04 -12.07 -1.85
CA GLY A 53 -17.12 -12.02 -0.74
C GLY A 53 -17.46 -12.97 0.40
N THR A 54 -16.56 -13.03 1.38
CA THR A 54 -16.83 -13.72 2.64
C THR A 54 -17.61 -12.81 3.58
N ALA A 55 -18.49 -13.39 4.39
CA ALA A 55 -19.28 -12.61 5.35
C ALA A 55 -18.41 -11.76 6.28
N GLY A 56 -17.25 -12.31 6.73
CA GLY A 56 -16.31 -11.59 7.60
C GLY A 56 -15.66 -10.39 6.90
N ALA A 57 -15.18 -10.56 5.66
CA ALA A 57 -14.55 -9.47 4.91
C ALA A 57 -15.57 -8.38 4.52
N LEU A 58 -16.78 -8.78 4.12
CA LEU A 58 -17.84 -7.81 3.81
C LEU A 58 -18.29 -7.03 5.06
N ALA A 59 -18.39 -7.70 6.21
CA ALA A 59 -18.72 -7.03 7.47
C ALA A 59 -17.61 -6.05 7.91
N LEU A 60 -16.34 -6.44 7.75
CA LEU A 60 -15.19 -5.58 8.03
C LEU A 60 -15.21 -4.32 7.15
N ASN A 61 -15.58 -4.47 5.90
CA ASN A 61 -15.65 -3.42 4.88
C ASN A 61 -17.05 -2.80 4.73
N ALA A 62 -17.93 -2.92 5.74
CA ALA A 62 -19.31 -2.40 5.66
C ALA A 62 -19.35 -0.91 5.32
N ARG A 63 -18.40 -0.11 5.80
CA ARG A 63 -18.27 1.32 5.47
C ARG A 63 -18.14 1.53 3.95
N LEU A 64 -17.27 0.78 3.29
CA LEU A 64 -17.07 0.86 1.84
C LEU A 64 -18.32 0.43 1.06
N LEU A 65 -19.03 -0.59 1.54
CA LEU A 65 -20.26 -1.03 0.89
C LEU A 65 -21.37 0.02 0.99
N VAL A 66 -21.44 0.77 2.11
CA VAL A 66 -22.35 1.92 2.24
C VAL A 66 -21.94 3.03 1.27
N GLU A 67 -20.67 3.41 1.21
CA GLU A 67 -20.15 4.41 0.26
C GLU A 67 -20.44 4.02 -1.20
N LEU A 68 -20.29 2.75 -1.54
CA LEU A 68 -20.59 2.22 -2.88
C LEU A 68 -22.09 2.20 -3.21
N ALA A 69 -22.97 2.08 -2.20
CA ALA A 69 -24.40 2.12 -2.37
C ALA A 69 -24.97 3.54 -2.51
N GLU A 70 -24.24 4.55 -2.10
CA GLU A 70 -24.63 5.95 -2.22
C GLU A 70 -24.70 6.38 -3.69
N LYS A 71 -25.73 7.19 -4.01
CA LYS A 71 -25.93 7.75 -5.35
C LYS A 71 -25.23 9.10 -5.55
N THR A 72 -24.65 9.65 -4.51
CA THR A 72 -23.94 10.94 -4.56
C THR A 72 -22.68 10.80 -5.41
N PRO A 73 -22.38 11.76 -6.30
CA PRO A 73 -21.15 11.75 -7.07
C PRO A 73 -19.93 11.74 -6.13
N ASN A 74 -19.09 10.74 -6.28
CA ASN A 74 -17.86 10.62 -5.51
C ASN A 74 -16.69 10.45 -6.49
N PRO A 75 -15.75 11.41 -6.55
CA PRO A 75 -14.60 11.37 -7.46
C PRO A 75 -13.61 10.23 -7.17
N GLU A 76 -13.72 9.60 -6.01
CA GLU A 76 -12.88 8.46 -5.64
C GLU A 76 -13.43 7.12 -6.16
N LEU A 77 -14.66 7.10 -6.68
CA LEU A 77 -15.23 5.89 -7.27
C LEU A 77 -14.68 5.64 -8.67
N CYS A 78 -14.25 4.41 -8.91
CA CYS A 78 -13.85 3.94 -10.23
C CYS A 78 -14.36 2.52 -10.50
N THR A 79 -14.17 2.05 -11.72
CA THR A 79 -14.33 0.63 -12.07
C THR A 79 -13.01 -0.12 -11.89
N SER A 80 -13.05 -1.46 -11.88
CA SER A 80 -11.82 -2.27 -11.88
C SER A 80 -10.96 -2.05 -13.13
N ASP A 81 -11.60 -1.73 -14.27
CA ASP A 81 -10.90 -1.48 -15.53
C ASP A 81 -10.12 -0.15 -15.51
N ASP A 82 -10.62 0.85 -14.78
CA ASP A 82 -10.01 2.16 -14.67
C ASP A 82 -8.97 2.27 -13.56
N LEU A 83 -9.01 1.36 -12.58
CA LEU A 83 -8.23 1.49 -11.34
C LEU A 83 -6.73 1.63 -11.61
N LEU A 84 -6.13 0.71 -12.35
CA LEU A 84 -4.69 0.75 -12.64
C LEU A 84 -4.32 1.84 -13.63
N LEU A 85 -5.22 2.27 -14.51
CA LEU A 85 -5.01 3.42 -15.38
C LEU A 85 -4.89 4.70 -14.54
N GLN A 86 -5.83 4.96 -13.63
CA GLN A 86 -5.81 6.13 -12.74
C GLN A 86 -4.61 6.08 -11.77
N PHE A 87 -4.27 4.90 -11.28
CA PHE A 87 -3.08 4.73 -10.44
C PHE A 87 -1.79 5.03 -11.20
N ARG A 88 -1.67 4.60 -12.47
CA ARG A 88 -0.56 4.95 -13.34
C ARG A 88 -0.47 6.46 -13.56
N GLU A 89 -1.58 7.13 -13.85
CA GLU A 89 -1.63 8.59 -14.02
C GLU A 89 -1.14 9.31 -12.76
N PHE A 90 -1.59 8.87 -11.58
CA PHE A 90 -1.10 9.38 -10.30
C PHE A 90 0.42 9.22 -10.16
N LEU A 91 0.97 8.06 -10.47
CA LEU A 91 2.41 7.81 -10.42
C LEU A 91 3.20 8.72 -11.37
N LEU A 92 2.71 8.88 -12.61
CA LEU A 92 3.34 9.76 -13.63
C LEU A 92 3.31 11.23 -13.19
N ALA A 93 2.18 11.70 -12.66
CA ALA A 93 2.03 13.06 -12.14
C ALA A 93 3.02 13.37 -11.01
N HIS A 94 3.42 12.34 -10.26
CA HIS A 94 4.39 12.46 -9.17
C HIS A 94 5.82 12.01 -9.57
N GLY A 95 6.12 12.01 -10.88
CA GLY A 95 7.49 11.89 -11.39
C GLY A 95 8.05 10.46 -11.47
N PHE A 96 7.21 9.43 -11.37
CA PHE A 96 7.59 8.10 -11.84
C PHE A 96 7.67 8.10 -13.36
N ARG A 97 8.50 7.24 -13.93
CA ARG A 97 8.71 7.17 -15.39
C ARG A 97 8.40 5.78 -15.90
N PRO A 98 7.73 5.65 -17.02
CA PRO A 98 7.53 4.36 -17.65
C PRO A 98 8.85 3.82 -18.21
N ASN A 99 8.97 2.52 -18.29
CA ASN A 99 10.06 1.84 -18.98
C ASN A 99 9.85 1.83 -20.52
N ALA A 100 10.76 1.19 -21.26
CA ALA A 100 10.66 1.08 -22.72
C ALA A 100 9.39 0.37 -23.25
N LYS A 101 8.65 -0.33 -22.38
CA LYS A 101 7.37 -0.97 -22.71
C LYS A 101 6.16 -0.17 -22.21
N ASP A 102 6.36 1.11 -21.90
CA ASP A 102 5.35 2.03 -21.34
C ASP A 102 4.73 1.60 -20.01
N CYS A 103 5.38 0.69 -19.26
CA CYS A 103 4.94 0.21 -17.96
C CYS A 103 5.72 0.92 -16.83
N VAL A 104 5.02 1.41 -15.81
CA VAL A 104 5.62 2.01 -14.61
C VAL A 104 5.98 0.91 -13.61
N ALA A 105 7.28 0.75 -13.33
CA ALA A 105 7.77 -0.15 -12.29
C ALA A 105 7.88 0.60 -10.96
N VAL A 106 7.41 -0.02 -9.86
CA VAL A 106 7.30 0.62 -8.54
C VAL A 106 7.84 -0.30 -7.46
N THR A 107 8.76 0.22 -6.63
CA THR A 107 9.08 -0.43 -5.36
C THR A 107 7.90 -0.25 -4.41
N MET A 108 7.25 -1.34 -4.05
CA MET A 108 6.07 -1.33 -3.19
C MET A 108 6.44 -1.63 -1.74
N ALA A 109 5.74 -0.98 -0.82
CA ALA A 109 5.78 -1.25 0.60
C ALA A 109 4.38 -1.58 1.12
N GLY A 110 4.26 -2.53 2.02
CA GLY A 110 2.98 -2.91 2.62
C GLY A 110 3.12 -4.10 3.56
N LYS A 111 2.20 -4.23 4.49
CA LYS A 111 2.17 -5.39 5.37
C LYS A 111 1.64 -6.62 4.62
N ASN A 112 2.45 -7.66 4.54
CA ASN A 112 2.16 -8.85 3.74
C ASN A 112 1.96 -8.60 2.23
N ILE A 113 2.40 -7.48 1.70
CA ILE A 113 2.13 -7.03 0.34
C ILE A 113 2.49 -8.07 -0.73
N ALA A 114 3.61 -8.77 -0.57
CA ALA A 114 4.06 -9.79 -1.52
C ALA A 114 3.20 -11.06 -1.52
N SER A 115 2.59 -11.39 -0.37
CA SER A 115 1.82 -12.61 -0.19
C SER A 115 0.30 -12.42 -0.27
N TYR A 116 -0.18 -11.17 -0.18
CA TYR A 116 -1.61 -10.86 -0.18
C TYR A 116 -1.96 -9.88 -1.30
N ASP A 117 -1.63 -8.59 -1.15
CA ASP A 117 -2.06 -7.53 -2.07
C ASP A 117 -1.60 -7.75 -3.50
N LEU A 118 -0.36 -8.22 -3.68
CA LEU A 118 0.19 -8.53 -5.00
C LEU A 118 -0.64 -9.57 -5.76
N GLY A 119 -1.25 -10.51 -5.05
CA GLY A 119 -2.16 -11.49 -5.65
C GLY A 119 -3.36 -10.82 -6.30
N PHE A 120 -4.01 -9.89 -5.60
CA PHE A 120 -5.15 -9.12 -6.12
C PHE A 120 -4.75 -8.13 -7.22
N LEU A 121 -3.61 -7.46 -7.07
CA LEU A 121 -3.10 -6.55 -8.10
C LEU A 121 -2.88 -7.26 -9.43
N LYS A 122 -2.42 -8.53 -9.39
CA LYS A 122 -2.19 -9.34 -10.60
C LYS A 122 -3.46 -9.70 -11.36
N GLU A 123 -4.60 -9.73 -10.68
CA GLU A 123 -5.91 -10.00 -11.29
C GLU A 123 -6.55 -8.74 -11.90
N LEU A 124 -6.02 -7.55 -11.60
CA LEU A 124 -6.57 -6.30 -12.14
C LEU A 124 -6.18 -6.10 -13.60
N PRO A 125 -7.11 -5.61 -14.44
CA PRO A 125 -6.81 -5.22 -15.82
C PRO A 125 -5.67 -4.20 -15.89
N GLY A 126 -4.71 -4.45 -16.78
CA GLY A 126 -3.55 -3.55 -16.94
C GLY A 126 -2.35 -3.86 -16.05
N TRP A 127 -2.42 -4.83 -15.13
CA TRP A 127 -1.24 -5.27 -14.40
C TRP A 127 -0.14 -5.75 -15.36
N ALA A 128 1.11 -5.40 -15.04
CA ALA A 128 2.31 -5.66 -15.83
C ALA A 128 2.38 -4.97 -17.21
N THR A 129 1.30 -4.34 -17.66
CA THR A 129 1.28 -3.49 -18.86
C THR A 129 1.27 -2.01 -18.52
N LEU A 130 0.45 -1.57 -17.57
CA LEU A 130 0.39 -0.18 -17.09
C LEU A 130 1.29 0.05 -15.88
N VAL A 131 1.18 -0.82 -14.88
CA VAL A 131 1.92 -0.77 -13.62
C VAL A 131 2.38 -2.17 -13.25
N ARG A 132 3.54 -2.28 -12.63
CA ARG A 132 4.04 -3.51 -12.03
C ARG A 132 4.84 -3.22 -10.77
N ALA A 133 4.89 -4.18 -9.86
CA ALA A 133 5.81 -4.12 -8.74
C ALA A 133 7.24 -4.48 -9.17
N ASP A 134 8.22 -3.84 -8.56
CA ASP A 134 9.59 -4.35 -8.56
C ASP A 134 9.65 -5.66 -7.75
N PRO A 135 10.58 -6.58 -8.08
CA PRO A 135 10.71 -7.83 -7.32
C PRO A 135 11.01 -7.63 -5.83
N ALA A 136 11.76 -6.57 -5.49
CA ALA A 136 12.06 -6.20 -4.11
C ALA A 136 10.92 -5.36 -3.54
N MET A 137 10.29 -5.87 -2.48
CA MET A 137 9.21 -5.21 -1.76
C MET A 137 9.59 -4.99 -0.30
N LEU A 138 9.01 -3.97 0.31
CA LEU A 138 9.28 -3.61 1.70
C LEU A 138 8.09 -4.07 2.57
N ASP A 139 8.30 -5.06 3.43
CA ASP A 139 7.36 -5.37 4.51
C ASP A 139 7.93 -4.87 5.84
N PRO A 140 7.29 -3.91 6.51
CA PRO A 140 7.78 -3.37 7.78
C PRO A 140 7.95 -4.46 8.84
N ALA A 141 7.19 -5.54 8.79
CA ALA A 141 7.29 -6.60 9.79
C ALA A 141 8.68 -7.25 9.88
N ALA A 142 9.44 -7.25 8.78
CA ALA A 142 10.81 -7.79 8.79
C ALA A 142 11.73 -6.98 9.72
N PHE A 143 11.51 -5.68 9.86
CA PHE A 143 12.30 -4.79 10.71
C PHE A 143 11.94 -4.89 12.20
N TYR A 144 10.75 -5.40 12.49
CA TYR A 144 10.22 -5.55 13.85
C TYR A 144 10.24 -7.01 14.34
N LEU A 145 10.87 -7.93 13.61
CA LEU A 145 10.99 -9.34 13.99
C LEU A 145 11.90 -9.49 15.21
N ASN A 146 11.41 -10.19 16.24
CA ASN A 146 12.25 -10.62 17.35
C ASN A 146 12.67 -12.08 17.12
N TRP A 147 13.90 -12.27 16.65
CA TRP A 147 14.46 -13.57 16.29
C TRP A 147 14.47 -14.60 17.45
N HIS A 148 14.36 -14.16 18.70
CA HIS A 148 14.35 -15.05 19.86
C HIS A 148 12.95 -15.45 20.31
N LYS A 149 11.91 -14.72 19.85
CA LYS A 149 10.53 -14.90 20.36
C LYS A 149 9.53 -15.22 19.26
N ASP A 150 9.74 -14.72 18.05
CA ASP A 150 8.75 -14.82 16.99
C ASP A 150 9.02 -16.05 16.12
N SER A 151 8.02 -16.88 15.90
CA SER A 151 8.07 -18.00 14.98
C SER A 151 7.66 -17.61 13.54
N ARG A 152 7.18 -16.38 13.35
CA ARG A 152 6.73 -15.80 12.07
C ARG A 152 6.81 -14.28 12.13
N LEU A 153 6.68 -13.60 10.98
CA LEU A 153 6.64 -12.15 10.94
C LEU A 153 5.48 -11.61 11.81
N PRO A 154 5.74 -10.56 12.61
CA PRO A 154 4.74 -9.97 13.50
C PRO A 154 3.56 -9.36 12.73
N SER A 155 2.38 -9.34 13.36
CA SER A 155 1.21 -8.63 12.84
C SER A 155 1.42 -7.11 12.85
N MET A 156 0.59 -6.36 12.13
CA MET A 156 0.63 -4.89 12.13
C MET A 156 0.52 -4.34 13.56
N SER A 157 -0.40 -4.84 14.39
CA SER A 157 -0.55 -4.41 15.79
C SER A 157 0.70 -4.67 16.63
N ILE A 158 1.38 -5.79 16.42
CA ILE A 158 2.65 -6.07 17.10
C ILE A 158 3.76 -5.13 16.62
N CYS A 159 3.82 -4.83 15.31
CA CYS A 159 4.77 -3.87 14.77
C CYS A 159 4.55 -2.48 15.39
N LYS A 160 3.31 -2.00 15.42
CA LYS A 160 2.94 -0.73 16.06
C LYS A 160 3.34 -0.68 17.53
N ALA A 161 3.06 -1.75 18.28
CA ALA A 161 3.45 -1.86 19.70
C ALA A 161 4.97 -1.79 19.88
N ARG A 162 5.74 -2.50 19.04
CA ARG A 162 7.21 -2.48 19.08
C ARG A 162 7.79 -1.13 18.65
N ALA A 163 7.12 -0.45 17.73
CA ALA A 163 7.43 0.91 17.30
C ALA A 163 6.97 1.99 18.31
N ARG A 164 6.29 1.60 19.39
CA ARG A 164 5.75 2.49 20.44
C ARG A 164 4.75 3.51 19.91
N PHE A 165 3.88 3.08 19.02
CA PHE A 165 2.72 3.90 18.64
C PHE A 165 1.76 4.00 19.83
N ASP A 166 1.09 5.13 19.96
CA ASP A 166 0.07 5.32 21.00
C ASP A 166 -1.16 4.43 20.74
N ASP A 167 -1.51 4.26 19.47
CA ASP A 167 -2.58 3.36 19.03
C ASP A 167 -2.02 2.16 18.28
N HIS A 168 -2.32 0.97 18.77
CA HIS A 168 -1.92 -0.32 18.19
C HIS A 168 -3.03 -0.96 17.36
N THR A 169 -4.20 -0.35 17.27
CA THR A 169 -5.32 -0.87 16.46
C THR A 169 -4.97 -0.80 14.97
N VAL A 170 -5.57 -1.71 14.20
CA VAL A 170 -5.54 -1.67 12.74
C VAL A 170 -6.83 -1.00 12.31
N ALA A 171 -6.71 0.06 11.53
CA ALA A 171 -7.86 0.87 11.14
C ALA A 171 -8.80 0.12 10.19
N HIS A 172 -8.27 -0.83 9.41
CA HIS A 172 -8.96 -1.44 8.28
C HIS A 172 -9.53 -0.37 7.33
N GLU A 173 -8.69 0.60 7.05
CA GLU A 173 -8.88 1.67 6.09
C GLU A 173 -7.59 1.76 5.27
N ALA A 174 -7.64 1.42 4.00
CA ALA A 174 -6.44 1.22 3.19
C ALA A 174 -5.48 2.43 3.23
N LEU A 175 -5.99 3.67 3.25
CA LEU A 175 -5.13 4.85 3.33
C LEU A 175 -4.42 4.98 4.69
N ALA A 176 -5.13 4.71 5.79
CA ALA A 176 -4.54 4.76 7.13
C ALA A 176 -3.48 3.66 7.30
N ASP A 177 -3.78 2.46 6.82
CA ASP A 177 -2.85 1.32 6.90
C ASP A 177 -1.62 1.54 6.00
N ALA A 178 -1.76 2.13 4.82
CA ALA A 178 -0.63 2.55 3.99
C ALA A 178 0.25 3.63 4.66
N LEU A 179 -0.35 4.59 5.37
CA LEU A 179 0.39 5.60 6.14
C LEU A 179 1.12 4.97 7.34
N ASP A 180 0.50 4.00 8.01
CA ASP A 180 1.14 3.31 9.13
C ASP A 180 2.37 2.51 8.70
N VAL A 181 2.37 1.92 7.51
CA VAL A 181 3.55 1.28 6.92
C VAL A 181 4.71 2.29 6.79
N ILE A 182 4.44 3.50 6.30
CA ILE A 182 5.46 4.56 6.20
C ILE A 182 5.97 4.94 7.60
N ARG A 183 5.07 5.16 8.57
CA ARG A 183 5.44 5.47 9.96
C ARG A 183 6.33 4.37 10.58
N LEU A 184 6.06 3.10 10.26
CA LEU A 184 6.86 1.98 10.72
C LEU A 184 8.24 1.91 10.06
N LEU A 185 8.37 2.32 8.80
CA LEU A 185 9.65 2.30 8.07
C LEU A 185 10.54 3.51 8.38
N ARG A 186 9.97 4.67 8.68
CA ARG A 186 10.71 5.93 8.91
C ARG A 186 11.84 5.83 9.95
N PRO A 187 11.65 5.19 11.12
CA PRO A 187 12.73 5.09 12.10
C PRO A 187 14.02 4.48 11.54
N PHE A 188 13.94 3.65 10.51
CA PHE A 188 15.10 2.94 9.95
C PHE A 188 15.92 3.75 8.95
N TYR A 189 15.37 4.82 8.37
CA TYR A 189 16.11 5.69 7.45
C TYR A 189 16.23 7.14 7.93
N GLU A 190 15.50 7.55 8.97
CA GLU A 190 15.65 8.86 9.62
C GLU A 190 16.71 8.85 10.74
N LEU A 191 17.18 7.68 11.17
CA LEU A 191 18.20 7.58 12.21
C LEU A 191 19.52 8.22 11.76
N PRO A 192 20.23 8.99 12.65
CA PRO A 192 21.48 9.68 12.32
C PRO A 192 22.58 8.74 11.78
N VAL A 193 22.62 7.49 12.25
CA VAL A 193 23.61 6.48 11.82
C VAL A 193 23.48 6.15 10.33
N TYR A 194 22.25 6.08 9.80
CA TYR A 194 22.03 5.81 8.37
C TYR A 194 22.23 7.06 7.50
N LYS A 195 22.02 8.26 8.04
CA LYS A 195 22.34 9.52 7.33
C LYS A 195 23.83 9.65 7.09
N GLN A 196 24.68 9.40 8.10
CA GLN A 196 26.14 9.49 7.99
C GLN A 196 26.73 8.44 7.02
N ALA A 197 26.20 7.21 6.99
CA ALA A 197 26.66 6.17 6.07
C ALA A 197 26.35 6.49 4.60
N ASN A 198 25.22 7.14 4.32
CA ASN A 198 24.83 7.51 2.95
C ASN A 198 25.57 8.77 2.45
N GLU A 199 25.93 9.71 3.31
CA GLU A 199 26.72 10.89 2.96
C GLU A 199 28.17 10.49 2.62
N ALA A 200 28.74 9.51 3.33
CA ALA A 200 30.08 9.00 3.05
C ALA A 200 30.21 8.17 1.74
N SER A 201 29.10 7.71 1.17
CA SER A 201 29.11 6.88 -0.06
C SER A 201 28.86 7.66 -1.34
N THR A 202 28.63 8.96 -1.28
CA THR A 202 28.42 9.84 -2.46
C THR A 202 29.73 10.45 -2.99
N ASP A 203 30.87 10.21 -2.33
CA ASP A 203 32.19 10.74 -2.71
C ASP A 203 33.11 9.69 -3.39
N VAL A 204 32.55 8.65 -4.04
CA VAL A 204 33.31 7.65 -4.81
C VAL A 204 32.84 7.59 -6.25
#